data_3180fa48e68d3fc37974c1280cb7940c
#
_entry.id   3180fa48e68d3fc37974c1280cb7940c
#
_cell.length_a   1.000
_cell.length_b   1.000
_cell.length_c   1.000
_cell.angle_alpha   90.00
_cell.angle_beta   90.00
_cell.angle_gamma   90.00
#
_symmetry.space_group_name_H-M   'P 1'
#
loop_
_entity.id
_entity.type
_entity.pdbx_description
1 polymer ?
#
loop_
_entity_poly.entity_id
_entity_poly.type
_entity_poly.pdbx_seq_one_letter_code
_entity_poly.pdbx_strand_id
1 'polypeptide(L)'
;MPLRASELRAVRDDAPVVSEGAAPRTGRRLGFFTRLLDDADPAERYRLAAEQIVRAEALGFDAAWVAQHHFDRDEGGLPAPMPFLAYVAARTQRIRLGTGVITLPLENAIRVAEDTAVLDLLSGGRLEVGFGSGGNPSAFSAFGQDNANRGEVFASQLRVILDAWNGEPITGTGNRLYPPALQLPARIWYATFSAQGGALAGRAGYGLMLSRTQPRPADARHATLADIQQPIIDAYLAALPAGAAPRILGSRSVFVADDRATARRLAEQGLRRARVRLASLGQPAPGDTLDEMIAAYDVHVGAPADVIASLQADRTLDRVTDLAFQVHSVDPPHPFILRSLELIAQEVAPALGVHCPVLRAARP
;
A
#
# COMPACT_ATOMS: atom_id res chain seq x y z
N MET A 1 -27.44 -41.92 4.84
CA MET A 1 -26.74 -42.56 5.98
C MET A 1 -25.89 -41.48 6.62
N PRO A 2 -26.04 -41.15 7.90
CA PRO A 2 -25.18 -40.17 8.56
C PRO A 2 -23.81 -40.76 8.80
N LEU A 3 -22.73 -40.03 8.50
CA LEU A 3 -21.35 -40.40 8.77
C LEU A 3 -21.13 -40.59 10.27
N ARG A 4 -20.35 -41.60 10.65
CA ARG A 4 -20.11 -41.92 12.06
C ARG A 4 -19.15 -40.92 12.70
N ALA A 5 -19.34 -40.65 13.99
CA ALA A 5 -18.54 -39.68 14.76
C ALA A 5 -17.03 -39.99 14.80
N SER A 6 -16.59 -41.18 14.41
CA SER A 6 -15.18 -41.55 14.29
C SER A 6 -14.50 -41.04 13.04
N GLU A 7 -15.27 -40.69 11.98
CA GLU A 7 -14.72 -40.17 10.73
C GLU A 7 -14.48 -38.63 10.80
N LEU A 8 -15.10 -37.96 11.78
CA LEU A 8 -14.89 -36.52 12.04
C LEU A 8 -13.62 -36.24 12.88
N ARG A 9 -12.98 -37.26 13.46
CA ARG A 9 -11.72 -37.06 14.21
C ARG A 9 -10.46 -37.08 13.35
N ALA A 10 -10.49 -37.71 12.19
CA ALA A 10 -9.33 -37.82 11.29
C ALA A 10 -8.98 -36.50 10.53
N VAL A 11 -9.86 -35.52 10.57
CA VAL A 11 -9.64 -34.18 9.88
C VAL A 11 -8.97 -33.15 10.80
N ARG A 12 -8.69 -33.52 12.07
CA ARG A 12 -8.13 -32.57 13.05
C ARG A 12 -6.61 -32.54 13.18
N ASP A 13 -5.88 -33.48 12.60
CA ASP A 13 -4.43 -33.61 12.81
C ASP A 13 -3.56 -33.07 11.66
N ASP A 14 -4.15 -32.62 10.53
CA ASP A 14 -3.45 -31.87 9.48
C ASP A 14 -3.81 -30.38 9.55
N ALA A 15 -3.59 -29.76 10.71
CA ALA A 15 -3.51 -28.29 10.74
C ALA A 15 -2.30 -27.89 9.90
N PRO A 16 -2.44 -26.98 8.88
CA PRO A 16 -1.28 -26.48 8.18
C PRO A 16 -0.32 -25.90 9.21
N VAL A 17 0.92 -26.38 9.19
CA VAL A 17 2.01 -25.80 9.97
C VAL A 17 2.05 -24.31 9.60
N VAL A 18 1.51 -23.47 10.48
CA VAL A 18 1.72 -22.03 10.42
C VAL A 18 3.23 -21.89 10.51
N SER A 19 3.88 -21.55 9.40
CA SER A 19 5.30 -21.25 9.39
C SER A 19 5.53 -20.23 10.50
N GLU A 20 6.29 -20.60 11.53
CA GLU A 20 6.75 -19.69 12.56
C GLU A 20 7.22 -18.42 11.87
N GLY A 21 6.60 -17.29 12.20
CA GLY A 21 6.88 -16.02 11.59
C GLY A 21 8.39 -15.78 11.60
N ALA A 22 8.96 -15.49 10.45
CA ALA A 22 10.38 -15.17 10.32
C ALA A 22 10.77 -14.22 11.46
N ALA A 23 11.88 -14.52 12.15
CA ALA A 23 12.40 -13.72 13.26
C ALA A 23 12.33 -12.21 12.93
N PRO A 24 11.96 -11.34 13.88
CA PRO A 24 11.84 -9.92 13.64
C PRO A 24 13.18 -9.41 13.09
N ARG A 25 13.18 -8.98 11.83
CA ARG A 25 14.36 -8.38 11.21
C ARG A 25 14.60 -7.04 11.89
N THR A 26 15.79 -6.85 12.43
CA THR A 26 16.25 -5.54 12.90
C THR A 26 16.56 -4.69 11.66
N GLY A 27 15.67 -3.74 11.33
CA GLY A 27 15.84 -2.83 10.19
C GLY A 27 14.52 -2.44 9.56
N ARG A 28 14.57 -1.37 8.75
CA ARG A 28 13.41 -0.91 7.96
C ARG A 28 13.07 -1.92 6.86
N ARG A 29 11.79 -2.05 6.55
CA ARG A 29 11.29 -2.89 5.44
C ARG A 29 11.16 -2.06 4.17
N LEU A 30 11.40 -2.70 3.00
CA LEU A 30 11.22 -2.10 1.69
C LEU A 30 9.98 -2.67 1.00
N GLY A 31 9.10 -1.78 0.56
CA GLY A 31 7.91 -2.11 -0.21
C GLY A 31 7.92 -1.49 -1.61
N PHE A 32 7.34 -2.20 -2.55
CA PHE A 32 6.94 -1.69 -3.85
C PHE A 32 5.47 -1.28 -3.80
N PHE A 33 5.12 -0.11 -4.32
CA PHE A 33 3.74 0.37 -4.39
C PHE A 33 3.35 0.62 -5.84
N THR A 34 2.17 0.15 -6.26
CA THR A 34 1.65 0.39 -7.61
C THR A 34 0.17 0.75 -7.63
N ARG A 35 -0.20 1.64 -8.55
CA ARG A 35 -1.57 1.96 -8.94
C ARG A 35 -1.95 1.34 -10.29
N LEU A 36 -1.10 0.51 -10.86
CA LEU A 36 -1.27 -0.11 -12.18
C LEU A 36 -1.48 0.95 -13.28
N LEU A 37 -0.48 1.80 -13.50
CA LEU A 37 -0.55 2.93 -14.43
C LEU A 37 0.20 2.71 -15.74
N ASP A 38 0.68 1.49 -16.02
CA ASP A 38 1.33 1.17 -17.29
C ASP A 38 0.46 1.59 -18.47
N ASP A 39 1.07 2.20 -19.51
CA ASP A 39 0.36 2.62 -20.72
C ASP A 39 0.07 1.40 -21.62
N ALA A 40 -0.97 0.67 -21.25
CA ALA A 40 -1.40 -0.58 -21.84
C ALA A 40 -2.92 -0.77 -21.70
N ASP A 41 -3.48 -1.77 -22.37
CA ASP A 41 -4.84 -2.21 -22.11
C ASP A 41 -5.00 -2.82 -20.70
N PRO A 42 -6.21 -2.96 -20.17
CA PRO A 42 -6.43 -3.45 -18.80
C PRO A 42 -5.83 -4.83 -18.53
N ALA A 43 -5.92 -5.78 -19.45
CA ALA A 43 -5.39 -7.13 -19.25
C ALA A 43 -3.87 -7.12 -19.16
N GLU A 44 -3.22 -6.36 -20.03
CA GLU A 44 -1.77 -6.18 -20.04
C GLU A 44 -1.30 -5.43 -18.79
N ARG A 45 -2.03 -4.40 -18.30
CA ARG A 45 -1.70 -3.72 -17.04
C ARG A 45 -1.62 -4.69 -15.87
N TYR A 46 -2.56 -5.63 -15.75
CA TYR A 46 -2.54 -6.64 -14.69
C TYR A 46 -1.35 -7.58 -14.83
N ARG A 47 -1.03 -7.98 -16.06
CA ARG A 47 0.13 -8.84 -16.33
C ARG A 47 1.45 -8.14 -15.97
N LEU A 48 1.64 -6.90 -16.43
CA LEU A 48 2.85 -6.10 -16.16
C LEU A 48 3.01 -5.81 -14.65
N ALA A 49 1.93 -5.43 -13.97
CA ALA A 49 1.99 -5.19 -12.53
C ALA A 49 2.32 -6.45 -11.74
N ALA A 50 1.79 -7.62 -12.12
CA ALA A 50 2.17 -8.88 -11.50
C ALA A 50 3.65 -9.22 -11.74
N GLU A 51 4.18 -8.99 -12.95
CA GLU A 51 5.59 -9.17 -13.29
C GLU A 51 6.48 -8.25 -12.44
N GLN A 52 6.10 -6.98 -12.26
CA GLN A 52 6.80 -6.03 -11.39
C GLN A 52 6.86 -6.51 -9.94
N ILE A 53 5.76 -7.07 -9.42
CA ILE A 53 5.71 -7.59 -8.04
C ILE A 53 6.59 -8.86 -7.92
N VAL A 54 6.56 -9.77 -8.88
CA VAL A 54 7.43 -10.94 -8.92
C VAL A 54 8.90 -10.50 -8.98
N ARG A 55 9.22 -9.48 -9.79
CA ARG A 55 10.56 -8.91 -9.85
C ARG A 55 10.98 -8.28 -8.53
N ALA A 56 10.09 -7.52 -7.88
CA ALA A 56 10.35 -6.95 -6.56
C ALA A 56 10.67 -8.04 -5.52
N GLU A 57 9.91 -9.15 -5.51
CA GLU A 57 10.22 -10.31 -4.65
C GLU A 57 11.61 -10.88 -4.92
N ALA A 58 11.96 -11.09 -6.19
CA ALA A 58 13.28 -11.61 -6.59
C ALA A 58 14.43 -10.68 -6.16
N LEU A 59 14.17 -9.37 -6.10
CA LEU A 59 15.11 -8.35 -5.64
C LEU A 59 15.18 -8.19 -4.12
N GLY A 60 14.35 -8.91 -3.37
CA GLY A 60 14.36 -8.90 -1.92
C GLY A 60 13.49 -7.82 -1.27
N PHE A 61 12.52 -7.27 -1.98
CA PHE A 61 11.50 -6.41 -1.37
C PHE A 61 10.67 -7.22 -0.37
N ASP A 62 10.30 -6.58 0.75
CA ASP A 62 9.55 -7.20 1.84
C ASP A 62 8.04 -7.20 1.58
N ALA A 63 7.52 -6.19 0.86
CA ALA A 63 6.09 -6.04 0.60
C ALA A 63 5.80 -5.45 -0.79
N ALA A 64 4.63 -5.80 -1.33
CA ALA A 64 4.03 -5.13 -2.48
C ALA A 64 2.65 -4.58 -2.08
N TRP A 65 2.42 -3.31 -2.39
CA TRP A 65 1.19 -2.59 -2.06
C TRP A 65 0.46 -2.18 -3.33
N VAL A 66 -0.85 -2.43 -3.37
CA VAL A 66 -1.69 -2.03 -4.50
C VAL A 66 -2.79 -1.07 -4.07
N ALA A 67 -3.02 -0.03 -4.85
CA ALA A 67 -4.09 0.93 -4.60
C ALA A 67 -5.38 0.51 -5.31
N GLN A 68 -6.53 0.79 -4.66
CA GLN A 68 -7.84 0.67 -5.26
C GLN A 68 -8.29 2.01 -5.84
N HIS A 69 -8.66 2.00 -7.12
CA HIS A 69 -9.24 3.15 -7.80
C HIS A 69 -10.35 2.70 -8.74
N HIS A 70 -11.37 3.54 -8.93
CA HIS A 70 -12.56 3.21 -9.72
C HIS A 70 -12.71 4.16 -10.89
N PHE A 71 -13.17 3.63 -12.05
CA PHE A 71 -13.66 4.32 -13.24
C PHE A 71 -12.64 5.15 -14.04
N ASP A 72 -11.54 5.60 -13.47
CA ASP A 72 -10.54 6.44 -14.11
C ASP A 72 -9.22 5.68 -14.33
N ARG A 73 -8.94 5.35 -15.60
CA ARG A 73 -7.72 4.61 -16.00
C ARG A 73 -6.42 5.33 -15.63
N ASP A 74 -6.45 6.66 -15.51
CA ASP A 74 -5.27 7.49 -15.27
C ASP A 74 -5.09 7.82 -13.78
N GLU A 75 -6.09 7.55 -12.95
CA GLU A 75 -5.98 7.57 -11.49
C GLU A 75 -5.42 6.25 -10.93
N GLY A 76 -5.86 5.12 -11.50
CA GLY A 76 -5.39 3.78 -11.14
C GLY A 76 -6.21 2.69 -11.82
N GLY A 77 -5.52 1.62 -12.23
CA GLY A 77 -6.10 0.55 -13.04
C GLY A 77 -6.76 -0.60 -12.26
N LEU A 78 -6.89 -0.52 -10.92
CA LEU A 78 -7.31 -1.65 -10.10
C LEU A 78 -8.55 -1.34 -9.25
N PRO A 79 -9.76 -1.70 -9.70
CA PRO A 79 -10.97 -1.51 -8.90
C PRO A 79 -11.18 -2.59 -7.83
N ALA A 80 -10.63 -3.79 -8.01
CA ALA A 80 -10.83 -4.95 -7.14
C ALA A 80 -9.48 -5.55 -6.71
N PRO A 81 -8.89 -5.10 -5.58
CA PRO A 81 -7.55 -5.55 -5.17
C PRO A 81 -7.49 -7.03 -4.79
N MET A 82 -8.52 -7.62 -4.18
CA MET A 82 -8.47 -9.01 -3.71
C MET A 82 -8.26 -10.04 -4.83
N PRO A 83 -9.00 -10.03 -5.96
CA PRO A 83 -8.75 -10.94 -7.08
C PRO A 83 -7.34 -10.79 -7.68
N PHE A 84 -6.86 -9.54 -7.80
CA PHE A 84 -5.51 -9.29 -8.31
C PHE A 84 -4.43 -9.81 -7.34
N LEU A 85 -4.57 -9.57 -6.05
CA LEU A 85 -3.61 -10.05 -5.06
C LEU A 85 -3.64 -11.59 -4.94
N ALA A 86 -4.78 -12.26 -5.15
CA ALA A 86 -4.84 -13.71 -5.23
C ALA A 86 -4.06 -14.25 -6.43
N TYR A 87 -4.19 -13.58 -7.60
CA TYR A 87 -3.40 -13.91 -8.80
C TYR A 87 -1.89 -13.73 -8.57
N VAL A 88 -1.49 -12.68 -7.87
CA VAL A 88 -0.09 -12.43 -7.48
C VAL A 88 0.39 -13.42 -6.41
N ALA A 89 -0.45 -13.76 -5.44
CA ALA A 89 -0.13 -14.73 -4.40
C ALA A 89 0.30 -16.09 -4.95
N ALA A 90 -0.35 -16.54 -6.04
CA ALA A 90 -0.01 -17.79 -6.72
C ALA A 90 1.34 -17.73 -7.48
N ARG A 91 1.93 -16.55 -7.64
CA ARG A 91 3.20 -16.31 -8.38
C ARG A 91 4.36 -15.91 -7.49
N THR A 92 4.11 -15.73 -6.20
CA THR A 92 5.07 -15.25 -5.21
C THR A 92 5.07 -16.18 -4.00
N GLN A 93 6.17 -16.19 -3.24
CA GLN A 93 6.33 -17.10 -2.12
C GLN A 93 6.57 -16.41 -0.77
N ARG A 94 7.13 -15.19 -0.78
CA ARG A 94 7.61 -14.51 0.44
C ARG A 94 7.13 -13.08 0.60
N ILE A 95 7.04 -12.34 -0.51
CA ILE A 95 6.66 -10.92 -0.48
C ILE A 95 5.28 -10.79 0.16
N ARG A 96 5.14 -9.89 1.11
CA ARG A 96 3.84 -9.57 1.70
C ARG A 96 3.00 -8.80 0.71
N LEU A 97 1.72 -9.06 0.70
CA LEU A 97 0.76 -8.51 -0.27
C LEU A 97 -0.18 -7.56 0.46
N GLY A 98 -0.10 -6.28 0.14
CA GLY A 98 -0.81 -5.24 0.87
C GLY A 98 -1.79 -4.46 0.03
N THR A 99 -2.86 -3.99 0.66
CA THR A 99 -3.76 -3.00 0.08
C THR A 99 -3.36 -1.60 0.55
N GLY A 100 -3.23 -0.68 -0.36
CA GLY A 100 -2.85 0.70 -0.05
C GLY A 100 -3.71 1.72 -0.78
N VAL A 101 -5.05 1.73 -0.56
CA VAL A 101 -5.87 1.08 0.49
C VAL A 101 -7.13 0.43 -0.10
N ILE A 102 -7.88 -0.33 0.71
CA ILE A 102 -9.29 -0.58 0.43
C ILE A 102 -10.07 0.68 0.82
N THR A 103 -10.82 1.24 -0.11
CA THR A 103 -11.73 2.36 0.15
C THR A 103 -13.00 1.83 0.81
N LEU A 104 -12.91 1.57 2.11
CA LEU A 104 -13.90 0.79 2.86
C LEU A 104 -15.34 1.30 2.73
N PRO A 105 -15.64 2.63 2.68
CA PRO A 105 -17.02 3.10 2.50
C PRO A 105 -17.67 2.71 1.17
N LEU A 106 -16.90 2.28 0.18
CA LEU A 106 -17.42 1.82 -1.13
C LEU A 106 -17.60 0.30 -1.19
N GLU A 107 -17.31 -0.42 -0.10
CA GLU A 107 -17.31 -1.88 -0.05
C GLU A 107 -18.43 -2.43 0.84
N ASN A 108 -18.70 -3.73 0.72
CA ASN A 108 -19.49 -4.46 1.70
C ASN A 108 -18.58 -5.08 2.76
N ALA A 109 -18.74 -4.69 4.02
CA ALA A 109 -17.86 -5.11 5.11
C ALA A 109 -17.75 -6.63 5.26
N ILE A 110 -18.84 -7.38 5.10
CA ILE A 110 -18.84 -8.85 5.22
C ILE A 110 -18.04 -9.47 4.07
N ARG A 111 -18.24 -8.97 2.83
CA ARG A 111 -17.45 -9.43 1.68
C ARG A 111 -15.96 -9.15 1.86
N VAL A 112 -15.61 -7.96 2.36
CA VAL A 112 -14.20 -7.64 2.65
C VAL A 112 -13.64 -8.59 3.71
N ALA A 113 -14.40 -8.92 4.75
CA ALA A 113 -13.97 -9.86 5.79
C ALA A 113 -13.75 -11.27 5.23
N GLU A 114 -14.64 -11.78 4.37
CA GLU A 114 -14.52 -13.09 3.71
C GLU A 114 -13.36 -13.11 2.72
N ASP A 115 -13.29 -12.14 1.81
CA ASP A 115 -12.28 -12.10 0.75
C ASP A 115 -10.86 -11.98 1.32
N THR A 116 -10.67 -11.19 2.38
CA THR A 116 -9.39 -11.08 3.07
C THR A 116 -9.02 -12.35 3.83
N ALA A 117 -9.98 -13.03 4.46
CA ALA A 117 -9.74 -14.31 5.13
C ALA A 117 -9.29 -15.38 4.12
N VAL A 118 -9.97 -15.48 2.98
CA VAL A 118 -9.60 -16.42 1.90
C VAL A 118 -8.23 -16.08 1.32
N LEU A 119 -7.98 -14.79 1.01
CA LEU A 119 -6.71 -14.38 0.44
C LEU A 119 -5.53 -14.60 1.40
N ASP A 120 -5.73 -14.39 2.71
CA ASP A 120 -4.67 -14.64 3.68
C ASP A 120 -4.27 -16.12 3.69
N LEU A 121 -5.23 -17.05 3.64
CA LEU A 121 -4.96 -18.47 3.51
C LEU A 121 -4.28 -18.82 2.18
N LEU A 122 -4.79 -18.32 1.05
CA LEU A 122 -4.20 -18.55 -0.27
C LEU A 122 -2.77 -18.03 -0.38
N SER A 123 -2.47 -16.94 0.29
CA SER A 123 -1.13 -16.36 0.32
C SER A 123 -0.19 -17.00 1.36
N GLY A 124 -0.66 -17.94 2.18
CA GLY A 124 0.13 -18.51 3.27
C GLY A 124 0.43 -17.49 4.38
N GLY A 125 -0.54 -16.65 4.74
CA GLY A 125 -0.42 -15.67 5.81
C GLY A 125 0.38 -14.41 5.45
N ARG A 126 0.47 -14.05 4.17
CA ARG A 126 1.25 -12.88 3.70
C ARG A 126 0.42 -11.62 3.49
N LEU A 127 -0.89 -11.65 3.76
CA LEU A 127 -1.74 -10.48 3.56
C LEU A 127 -1.47 -9.39 4.61
N GLU A 128 -1.42 -8.13 4.17
CA GLU A 128 -1.46 -6.89 4.95
C GLU A 128 -2.67 -6.07 4.50
N VAL A 129 -3.53 -5.64 5.43
CA VAL A 129 -4.79 -4.99 5.05
C VAL A 129 -4.76 -3.51 5.39
N GLY A 130 -4.58 -2.68 4.38
CA GLY A 130 -4.67 -1.23 4.51
C GLY A 130 -6.08 -0.73 4.20
N PHE A 131 -6.64 0.03 5.12
CA PHE A 131 -7.94 0.67 5.00
C PHE A 131 -7.83 2.18 4.93
N GLY A 132 -8.71 2.79 4.14
CA GLY A 132 -8.87 4.23 4.06
C GLY A 132 -10.33 4.63 3.80
N SER A 133 -10.67 5.86 4.17
CA SER A 133 -12.03 6.39 3.96
C SER A 133 -12.29 6.86 2.53
N GLY A 134 -11.26 6.87 1.66
CA GLY A 134 -11.37 7.40 0.31
C GLY A 134 -11.63 8.91 0.27
N GLY A 135 -12.04 9.41 -0.89
CA GLY A 135 -12.32 10.84 -1.07
C GLY A 135 -12.63 11.25 -2.50
N ASN A 136 -12.68 10.32 -3.47
CA ASN A 136 -13.04 10.65 -4.86
C ASN A 136 -14.56 10.80 -4.99
N PRO A 137 -15.11 12.03 -5.16
CA PRO A 137 -16.57 12.26 -5.17
C PRO A 137 -17.28 11.51 -6.30
N SER A 138 -16.64 11.35 -7.47
CA SER A 138 -17.21 10.63 -8.61
C SER A 138 -17.43 9.14 -8.28
N ALA A 139 -16.44 8.50 -7.63
CA ALA A 139 -16.58 7.12 -7.19
C ALA A 139 -17.71 6.97 -6.16
N PHE A 140 -17.75 7.84 -5.14
CA PHE A 140 -18.82 7.82 -4.14
C PHE A 140 -20.20 7.95 -4.78
N SER A 141 -20.38 8.90 -5.69
CA SER A 141 -21.65 9.09 -6.43
C SER A 141 -22.04 7.83 -7.22
N ALA A 142 -21.09 7.19 -7.91
CA ALA A 142 -21.36 6.00 -8.71
C ALA A 142 -21.77 4.78 -7.86
N PHE A 143 -21.25 4.68 -6.63
CA PHE A 143 -21.65 3.66 -5.66
C PHE A 143 -22.90 4.05 -4.83
N GLY A 144 -23.51 5.19 -5.09
CA GLY A 144 -24.68 5.67 -4.35
C GLY A 144 -24.37 6.04 -2.88
N GLN A 145 -23.10 6.39 -2.60
CA GLN A 145 -22.65 6.76 -1.27
C GLN A 145 -22.46 8.28 -1.16
N ASP A 146 -22.73 8.82 0.03
CA ASP A 146 -22.46 10.23 0.33
C ASP A 146 -21.01 10.38 0.85
N ASN A 147 -20.19 11.10 0.10
CA ASN A 147 -18.81 11.37 0.49
C ASN A 147 -18.71 12.17 1.81
N ALA A 148 -19.74 12.95 2.19
CA ALA A 148 -19.74 13.68 3.46
C ALA A 148 -19.76 12.73 4.67
N ASN A 149 -20.44 11.60 4.57
CA ASN A 149 -20.60 10.61 5.64
C ASN A 149 -19.52 9.52 5.64
N ARG A 150 -18.51 9.61 4.75
CA ARG A 150 -17.51 8.56 4.56
C ARG A 150 -16.80 8.13 5.84
N GLY A 151 -16.59 9.05 6.78
CA GLY A 151 -15.93 8.75 8.05
C GLY A 151 -16.75 7.87 8.97
N GLU A 152 -18.06 8.12 9.06
CA GLU A 152 -18.98 7.32 9.85
C GLU A 152 -19.20 5.93 9.24
N VAL A 153 -19.39 5.88 7.93
CA VAL A 153 -19.51 4.62 7.18
C VAL A 153 -18.25 3.78 7.33
N PHE A 154 -17.07 4.40 7.21
CA PHE A 154 -15.80 3.74 7.44
C PHE A 154 -15.71 3.12 8.84
N ALA A 155 -16.01 3.88 9.89
CA ALA A 155 -15.93 3.40 11.26
C ALA A 155 -16.92 2.25 11.54
N SER A 156 -18.14 2.36 11.02
CA SER A 156 -19.16 1.32 11.13
C SER A 156 -18.74 0.02 10.43
N GLN A 157 -18.26 0.11 9.19
CA GLN A 157 -17.83 -1.07 8.43
C GLN A 157 -16.59 -1.72 8.99
N LEU A 158 -15.60 -0.93 9.46
CA LEU A 158 -14.42 -1.46 10.10
C LEU A 158 -14.77 -2.27 11.36
N ARG A 159 -15.74 -1.81 12.15
CA ARG A 159 -16.23 -2.57 13.30
C ARG A 159 -16.80 -3.92 12.90
N VAL A 160 -17.65 -3.98 11.87
CA VAL A 160 -18.21 -5.24 11.36
C VAL A 160 -17.12 -6.22 10.94
N ILE A 161 -16.07 -5.72 10.25
CA ILE A 161 -14.93 -6.54 9.83
C ILE A 161 -14.17 -7.08 11.04
N LEU A 162 -13.90 -6.22 12.03
CA LEU A 162 -13.17 -6.63 13.24
C LEU A 162 -13.94 -7.67 14.04
N ASP A 163 -15.24 -7.47 14.23
CA ASP A 163 -16.10 -8.42 14.94
C ASP A 163 -16.09 -9.77 14.20
N ALA A 164 -16.24 -9.77 12.87
CA ALA A 164 -16.18 -10.96 12.04
C ALA A 164 -14.82 -11.68 12.14
N TRP A 165 -13.69 -10.95 12.02
CA TRP A 165 -12.36 -11.54 12.13
C TRP A 165 -12.05 -12.08 13.54
N ASN A 166 -12.60 -11.46 14.58
CA ASN A 166 -12.49 -11.95 15.97
C ASN A 166 -13.40 -13.15 16.27
N GLY A 167 -14.15 -13.62 15.28
CA GLY A 167 -15.05 -14.77 15.41
C GLY A 167 -16.35 -14.46 16.11
N GLU A 168 -16.71 -13.17 16.25
CA GLU A 168 -18.01 -12.78 16.77
C GLU A 168 -19.14 -13.08 15.78
N PRO A 169 -20.36 -13.28 16.24
CA PRO A 169 -21.52 -13.47 15.37
C PRO A 169 -21.73 -12.23 14.47
N ILE A 170 -21.92 -12.46 13.17
CA ILE A 170 -22.31 -11.40 12.25
C ILE A 170 -23.69 -10.89 12.62
N THR A 171 -23.78 -9.60 12.79
CA THR A 171 -24.91 -8.84 13.35
C THR A 171 -26.29 -9.46 13.10
N GLY A 172 -26.98 -9.82 14.16
CA GLY A 172 -28.40 -10.23 14.16
C GLY A 172 -28.71 -11.62 13.58
N THR A 173 -27.71 -12.37 13.08
CA THR A 173 -27.96 -13.64 12.38
C THR A 173 -27.42 -14.88 13.10
N GLY A 174 -26.49 -14.74 14.04
CA GLY A 174 -25.77 -15.85 14.66
C GLY A 174 -24.72 -16.52 13.78
N ASN A 175 -24.61 -16.15 12.47
CA ASN A 175 -23.57 -16.65 11.59
C ASN A 175 -22.20 -16.11 12.01
N ARG A 176 -21.14 -16.91 11.75
CA ARG A 176 -19.76 -16.51 11.99
C ARG A 176 -18.98 -16.56 10.68
N LEU A 177 -17.92 -15.78 10.61
CA LEU A 177 -17.02 -15.80 9.48
C LEU A 177 -16.40 -17.20 9.25
N TYR A 178 -16.40 -17.65 8.01
CA TYR A 178 -15.68 -18.85 7.57
C TYR A 178 -14.96 -18.54 6.23
N PRO A 179 -13.65 -18.83 6.13
CA PRO A 179 -12.78 -19.35 7.18
C PRO A 179 -12.51 -18.33 8.31
N PRO A 180 -12.12 -18.75 9.52
CA PRO A 180 -11.76 -17.83 10.59
C PRO A 180 -10.46 -17.05 10.25
N ALA A 181 -10.34 -15.81 10.73
CA ALA A 181 -9.24 -14.91 10.36
C ALA A 181 -8.67 -14.14 11.57
N LEU A 182 -8.51 -14.79 12.71
CA LEU A 182 -8.10 -14.21 14.00
C LEU A 182 -6.74 -13.47 13.95
N GLN A 183 -5.90 -13.75 12.96
CA GLN A 183 -4.58 -13.11 12.78
C GLN A 183 -4.65 -11.77 12.05
N LEU A 184 -5.73 -11.46 11.31
CA LEU A 184 -5.83 -10.27 10.47
C LEU A 184 -5.92 -8.95 11.26
N PRO A 185 -6.57 -8.86 12.44
CA PRO A 185 -6.57 -7.61 13.22
C PRO A 185 -5.16 -7.07 13.50
N ALA A 186 -4.16 -7.93 13.71
CA ALA A 186 -2.78 -7.52 13.92
C ALA A 186 -2.08 -6.98 12.65
N ARG A 187 -2.68 -7.15 11.47
CA ARG A 187 -2.12 -6.78 10.17
C ARG A 187 -2.84 -5.62 9.50
N ILE A 188 -3.62 -4.87 10.29
CA ILE A 188 -4.30 -3.66 9.80
C ILE A 188 -3.30 -2.52 9.68
N TRP A 189 -3.46 -1.76 8.59
CA TRP A 189 -2.84 -0.47 8.34
C TRP A 189 -3.93 0.58 8.12
N TYR A 190 -3.79 1.72 8.79
CA TYR A 190 -4.76 2.80 8.76
C TYR A 190 -4.18 4.00 8.02
N ALA A 191 -4.78 4.34 6.87
CA ALA A 191 -4.37 5.50 6.09
C ALA A 191 -5.11 6.76 6.56
N THR A 192 -4.36 7.83 6.80
CA THR A 192 -4.92 9.11 7.24
C THR A 192 -4.10 10.30 6.78
N PHE A 193 -4.76 11.46 6.68
CA PHE A 193 -4.16 12.76 6.43
C PHE A 193 -4.24 13.70 7.64
N SER A 194 -4.60 13.21 8.82
CA SER A 194 -4.80 14.04 10.01
C SER A 194 -4.16 13.47 11.26
N ALA A 195 -3.72 14.35 12.17
CA ALA A 195 -3.22 13.98 13.49
C ALA A 195 -4.26 13.19 14.30
N GLN A 196 -5.55 13.54 14.16
CA GLN A 196 -6.64 12.80 14.82
C GLN A 196 -6.70 11.34 14.33
N GLY A 197 -6.58 11.12 13.02
CA GLY A 197 -6.50 9.77 12.43
C GLY A 197 -5.25 9.01 12.87
N GLY A 198 -4.11 9.71 12.99
CA GLY A 198 -2.89 9.15 13.55
C GLY A 198 -3.07 8.67 14.99
N ALA A 199 -3.66 9.50 15.84
CA ALA A 199 -3.98 9.12 17.22
C ALA A 199 -4.98 7.95 17.30
N LEU A 200 -5.95 7.88 16.38
CA LEU A 200 -6.88 6.76 16.31
C LEU A 200 -6.15 5.45 15.96
N ALA A 201 -5.31 5.47 14.94
CA ALA A 201 -4.50 4.32 14.55
C ALA A 201 -3.59 3.85 15.70
N GLY A 202 -2.95 4.80 16.41
CA GLY A 202 -2.11 4.53 17.57
C GLY A 202 -2.88 3.84 18.69
N ARG A 203 -4.01 4.40 19.13
CA ARG A 203 -4.84 3.79 20.19
C ARG A 203 -5.31 2.39 19.86
N ALA A 204 -5.61 2.14 18.60
CA ALA A 204 -6.05 0.82 18.12
C ALA A 204 -4.89 -0.18 17.90
N GLY A 205 -3.62 0.25 18.01
CA GLY A 205 -2.46 -0.59 17.73
C GLY A 205 -2.28 -0.94 16.25
N TYR A 206 -2.93 -0.20 15.34
CA TYR A 206 -2.79 -0.41 13.90
C TYR A 206 -1.46 0.15 13.38
N GLY A 207 -1.02 -0.31 12.20
CA GLY A 207 0.01 0.37 11.44
C GLY A 207 -0.51 1.71 10.91
N LEU A 208 0.30 2.76 10.96
CA LEU A 208 0.03 4.05 10.33
C LEU A 208 0.52 4.03 8.88
N MET A 209 -0.34 4.41 7.94
CA MET A 209 0.02 4.51 6.52
C MET A 209 0.00 5.97 6.08
N LEU A 210 1.19 6.48 5.68
CA LEU A 210 1.39 7.85 5.21
C LEU A 210 1.51 7.86 3.69
N SER A 211 0.68 8.70 3.06
CA SER A 211 0.65 8.81 1.60
C SER A 211 1.90 9.50 1.05
N ARG A 212 2.27 9.13 -0.17
CA ARG A 212 3.32 9.78 -0.97
C ARG A 212 3.00 11.23 -1.35
N THR A 213 1.71 11.58 -1.34
CA THR A 213 1.21 12.94 -1.56
C THR A 213 0.11 13.21 -0.56
N GLN A 214 0.04 14.44 -0.05
CA GLN A 214 -1.04 14.89 0.82
C GLN A 214 -1.52 16.28 0.42
N PRO A 215 -2.81 16.58 0.59
CA PRO A 215 -3.31 17.95 0.43
C PRO A 215 -2.56 18.90 1.36
N ARG A 216 -2.11 20.06 0.81
CA ARG A 216 -1.53 21.12 1.62
C ARG A 216 -2.66 21.99 2.20
N PRO A 217 -2.58 22.36 3.49
CA PRO A 217 -3.48 23.36 4.05
C PRO A 217 -3.43 24.66 3.25
N ALA A 218 -4.57 25.35 3.16
CA ALA A 218 -4.67 26.60 2.35
C ALA A 218 -3.72 27.71 2.83
N ASP A 219 -3.43 27.72 4.13
CA ASP A 219 -2.52 28.63 4.83
C ASP A 219 -1.06 28.18 4.82
N ALA A 220 -0.80 26.92 4.38
CA ALA A 220 0.54 26.30 4.37
C ALA A 220 0.83 25.60 3.03
N ARG A 221 0.53 26.25 1.90
CA ARG A 221 0.68 25.67 0.55
C ARG A 221 2.11 25.26 0.19
N HIS A 222 3.10 25.85 0.87
CA HIS A 222 4.53 25.56 0.68
C HIS A 222 5.08 24.56 1.70
N ALA A 223 4.24 24.03 2.62
CA ALA A 223 4.66 23.03 3.56
C ALA A 223 5.24 21.80 2.83
N THR A 224 6.36 21.30 3.30
CA THR A 224 6.91 20.04 2.79
C THR A 224 6.04 18.86 3.22
N LEU A 225 6.18 17.73 2.55
CA LEU A 225 5.49 16.50 2.97
C LEU A 225 5.87 16.12 4.41
N ALA A 226 7.13 16.35 4.81
CA ALA A 226 7.57 16.13 6.17
C ALA A 226 6.84 17.03 7.18
N ASP A 227 6.67 18.33 6.90
CA ASP A 227 5.97 19.24 7.81
C ASP A 227 4.52 18.82 8.06
N ILE A 228 3.88 18.22 7.07
CA ILE A 228 2.49 17.71 7.17
C ILE A 228 2.44 16.37 7.91
N GLN A 229 3.41 15.50 7.70
CA GLN A 229 3.39 14.13 8.23
C GLN A 229 3.93 14.02 9.67
N GLN A 230 4.84 14.90 10.08
CA GLN A 230 5.39 14.88 11.44
C GLN A 230 4.31 14.96 12.53
N PRO A 231 3.32 15.87 12.49
CA PRO A 231 2.25 15.93 13.49
C PRO A 231 1.38 14.66 13.53
N ILE A 232 1.22 13.98 12.38
CA ILE A 232 0.46 12.72 12.29
C ILE A 232 1.23 11.60 13.01
N ILE A 233 2.54 11.53 12.79
CA ILE A 233 3.43 10.57 13.45
C ILE A 233 3.47 10.82 14.96
N ASP A 234 3.60 12.09 15.38
CA ASP A 234 3.62 12.46 16.79
C ASP A 234 2.35 12.02 17.51
N ALA A 235 1.19 12.30 16.92
CA ALA A 235 -0.10 11.89 17.45
C ALA A 235 -0.27 10.35 17.50
N TYR A 236 0.25 9.65 16.49
CA TYR A 236 0.27 8.19 16.45
C TYR A 236 1.10 7.61 17.59
N LEU A 237 2.35 8.06 17.73
CA LEU A 237 3.28 7.55 18.73
C LEU A 237 2.82 7.85 20.15
N ALA A 238 2.28 9.04 20.38
CA ALA A 238 1.74 9.44 21.69
C ALA A 238 0.51 8.60 22.11
N ALA A 239 -0.20 8.03 21.15
CA ALA A 239 -1.42 7.25 21.39
C ALA A 239 -1.19 5.73 21.42
N LEU A 240 0.01 5.26 21.08
CA LEU A 240 0.31 3.82 21.11
C LEU A 240 0.22 3.26 22.53
N PRO A 241 -0.32 2.05 22.71
CA PRO A 241 -0.27 1.34 23.99
C PRO A 241 1.17 1.16 24.47
N ALA A 242 1.38 1.20 25.79
CA ALA A 242 2.69 0.98 26.39
C ALA A 242 3.27 -0.38 25.95
N GLY A 243 4.50 -0.37 25.44
CA GLY A 243 5.20 -1.57 24.97
C GLY A 243 4.84 -2.00 23.54
N ALA A 244 3.86 -1.37 22.89
CA ALA A 244 3.57 -1.66 21.48
C ALA A 244 4.66 -1.10 20.57
N ALA A 245 5.15 -1.93 19.63
CA ALA A 245 6.11 -1.49 18.64
C ALA A 245 5.39 -0.64 17.55
N PRO A 246 5.91 0.54 17.21
CA PRO A 246 5.32 1.34 16.14
C PRO A 246 5.46 0.64 14.79
N ARG A 247 4.44 0.78 13.95
CA ARG A 247 4.43 0.37 12.54
C ARG A 247 4.03 1.58 11.70
N ILE A 248 4.97 2.17 10.99
CA ILE A 248 4.76 3.40 10.22
C ILE A 248 5.26 3.17 8.80
N LEU A 249 4.37 3.17 7.83
CA LEU A 249 4.69 3.07 6.42
C LEU A 249 4.74 4.46 5.80
N GLY A 250 5.92 4.86 5.30
CA GLY A 250 6.12 6.06 4.51
C GLY A 250 6.13 5.73 3.01
N SER A 251 5.06 6.09 2.29
CA SER A 251 5.04 5.95 0.84
C SER A 251 5.66 7.16 0.17
N ARG A 252 6.45 6.94 -0.89
CA ARG A 252 7.10 7.99 -1.69
C ARG A 252 7.01 7.70 -3.18
N SER A 253 6.96 8.79 -3.97
CA SER A 253 7.11 8.74 -5.42
C SER A 253 8.60 8.69 -5.73
N VAL A 254 9.10 7.56 -6.25
CA VAL A 254 10.54 7.34 -6.47
C VAL A 254 10.76 6.76 -7.85
N PHE A 255 11.53 7.44 -8.69
CA PHE A 255 11.96 6.92 -9.98
C PHE A 255 13.47 7.07 -10.15
N VAL A 256 14.15 5.94 -10.33
CA VAL A 256 15.60 5.86 -10.50
C VAL A 256 15.90 5.35 -11.91
N ALA A 257 16.79 6.01 -12.63
CA ALA A 257 17.32 5.51 -13.88
C ALA A 257 18.86 5.45 -13.82
N ASP A 258 19.50 4.79 -14.79
CA ASP A 258 20.96 4.66 -14.84
C ASP A 258 21.67 6.00 -14.92
N ASP A 259 21.01 7.00 -15.50
CA ASP A 259 21.54 8.35 -15.60
C ASP A 259 20.47 9.42 -15.35
N ARG A 260 20.93 10.61 -14.89
CA ARG A 260 20.07 11.76 -14.56
C ARG A 260 19.28 12.28 -15.78
N ALA A 261 19.85 12.26 -16.97
CA ALA A 261 19.21 12.82 -18.17
C ALA A 261 18.00 11.97 -18.56
N THR A 262 18.15 10.65 -18.57
CA THR A 262 17.06 9.71 -18.82
C THR A 262 15.98 9.81 -17.75
N ALA A 263 16.34 9.85 -16.45
CA ALA A 263 15.39 10.00 -15.36
C ALA A 263 14.58 11.29 -15.51
N ARG A 264 15.21 12.43 -15.72
CA ARG A 264 14.54 13.72 -15.87
C ARG A 264 13.66 13.80 -17.10
N ARG A 265 14.11 13.25 -18.23
CA ARG A 265 13.31 13.22 -19.48
C ARG A 265 12.01 12.44 -19.30
N LEU A 266 12.05 11.25 -18.67
CA LEU A 266 10.86 10.46 -18.41
C LEU A 266 9.98 11.10 -17.35
N ALA A 267 10.56 11.69 -16.30
CA ALA A 267 9.81 12.45 -15.30
C ALA A 267 9.06 13.63 -15.93
N GLU A 268 9.70 14.39 -16.81
CA GLU A 268 9.06 15.51 -17.50
C GLU A 268 7.84 15.06 -18.32
N GLN A 269 7.96 13.94 -19.03
CA GLN A 269 6.85 13.39 -19.81
C GLN A 269 5.66 13.02 -18.91
N GLY A 270 5.91 12.28 -17.83
CA GLY A 270 4.88 11.82 -16.90
C GLY A 270 4.24 12.98 -16.11
N LEU A 271 5.04 13.90 -15.59
CA LEU A 271 4.55 15.05 -14.82
C LEU A 271 3.75 16.05 -15.67
N ARG A 272 4.14 16.25 -16.93
CA ARG A 272 3.34 17.05 -17.88
C ARG A 272 1.97 16.40 -18.15
N ARG A 273 1.89 15.07 -18.31
CA ARG A 273 0.59 14.36 -18.43
C ARG A 273 -0.26 14.56 -17.19
N ALA A 274 0.32 14.38 -15.99
CA ALA A 274 -0.38 14.60 -14.73
C ALA A 274 -0.90 16.04 -14.60
N ARG A 275 -0.12 17.04 -15.02
CA ARG A 275 -0.53 18.43 -15.04
C ARG A 275 -1.73 18.68 -15.95
N VAL A 276 -1.70 18.16 -17.17
CA VAL A 276 -2.83 18.27 -18.12
C VAL A 276 -4.09 17.64 -17.54
N ARG A 277 -3.97 16.48 -16.89
CA ARG A 277 -5.09 15.80 -16.24
C ARG A 277 -5.68 16.65 -15.10
N LEU A 278 -4.86 17.20 -14.21
CA LEU A 278 -5.34 18.07 -13.13
C LEU A 278 -6.08 19.29 -13.69
N ALA A 279 -5.53 19.92 -14.73
CA ALA A 279 -6.19 21.06 -15.39
C ALA A 279 -7.56 20.67 -15.98
N SER A 280 -7.70 19.48 -16.59
CA SER A 280 -8.97 18.99 -17.12
C SER A 280 -10.03 18.72 -16.02
N LEU A 281 -9.57 18.47 -14.77
CA LEU A 281 -10.43 18.32 -13.60
C LEU A 281 -10.71 19.64 -12.86
N GLY A 282 -10.26 20.77 -13.43
CA GLY A 282 -10.40 22.10 -12.81
C GLY A 282 -9.53 22.27 -11.55
N GLN A 283 -8.53 21.43 -11.37
CA GLN A 283 -7.60 21.50 -10.24
C GLN A 283 -6.37 22.34 -10.59
N PRO A 284 -5.78 23.07 -9.63
CA PRO A 284 -4.53 23.78 -9.84
C PRO A 284 -3.43 22.83 -10.33
N ALA A 285 -2.81 23.16 -11.44
CA ALA A 285 -1.67 22.43 -11.98
C ALA A 285 -0.38 23.11 -11.49
N PRO A 286 0.31 22.54 -10.50
CA PRO A 286 1.49 23.20 -9.92
C PRO A 286 2.72 23.05 -10.81
N GLY A 287 3.52 24.11 -10.87
CA GLY A 287 4.84 24.14 -11.50
C GLY A 287 4.80 24.33 -13.02
N ASP A 288 5.63 25.22 -13.53
CA ASP A 288 5.83 25.44 -14.97
C ASP A 288 7.10 24.77 -15.48
N THR A 289 8.13 24.75 -14.65
CA THR A 289 9.39 24.06 -14.90
C THR A 289 9.36 22.63 -14.37
N LEU A 290 10.26 21.78 -14.87
CA LEU A 290 10.40 20.40 -14.39
C LEU A 290 10.72 20.36 -12.89
N ASP A 291 11.61 21.23 -12.40
CA ASP A 291 12.01 21.22 -10.99
C ASP A 291 10.85 21.67 -10.08
N GLU A 292 10.06 22.63 -10.50
CA GLU A 292 8.84 23.01 -9.78
C GLU A 292 7.81 21.87 -9.75
N MET A 293 7.63 21.16 -10.87
CA MET A 293 6.74 19.98 -10.90
C MET A 293 7.26 18.86 -9.99
N ILE A 294 8.55 18.56 -10.02
CA ILE A 294 9.18 17.56 -9.14
C ILE A 294 8.90 17.90 -7.67
N ALA A 295 9.12 19.16 -7.28
CA ALA A 295 8.87 19.63 -5.92
C ALA A 295 7.37 19.57 -5.56
N ALA A 296 6.50 20.03 -6.43
CA ALA A 296 5.07 20.12 -6.18
C ALA A 296 4.36 18.75 -6.09
N TYR A 297 4.88 17.74 -6.79
CA TYR A 297 4.35 16.39 -6.76
C TYR A 297 5.11 15.45 -5.78
N ASP A 298 6.04 15.99 -4.97
CA ASP A 298 6.85 15.24 -4.01
C ASP A 298 7.57 14.04 -4.66
N VAL A 299 8.21 14.25 -5.80
CA VAL A 299 8.85 13.17 -6.56
C VAL A 299 10.36 13.15 -6.30
N HIS A 300 10.89 11.99 -5.93
CA HIS A 300 12.32 11.72 -5.86
C HIS A 300 12.76 11.07 -7.19
N VAL A 301 13.52 11.80 -8.02
CA VAL A 301 13.87 11.36 -9.38
C VAL A 301 15.29 11.71 -9.75
N GLY A 302 15.99 10.78 -10.38
CA GLY A 302 17.37 10.99 -10.85
C GLY A 302 18.14 9.70 -11.04
N ALA A 303 19.47 9.83 -11.14
CA ALA A 303 20.39 8.71 -10.96
C ALA A 303 20.41 8.28 -9.48
N PRO A 304 20.95 7.10 -9.12
CA PRO A 304 20.93 6.61 -7.74
C PRO A 304 21.41 7.66 -6.71
N ALA A 305 22.52 8.34 -6.96
CA ALA A 305 23.03 9.36 -6.04
C ALA A 305 22.09 10.53 -5.82
N ASP A 306 21.35 10.97 -6.86
CA ASP A 306 20.40 12.05 -6.76
C ASP A 306 19.22 11.67 -5.88
N VAL A 307 18.69 10.45 -6.10
CA VAL A 307 17.55 9.91 -5.36
C VAL A 307 17.92 9.64 -3.91
N ILE A 308 19.09 9.10 -3.65
CA ILE A 308 19.61 8.89 -2.28
C ILE A 308 19.66 10.22 -1.53
N ALA A 309 20.31 11.24 -2.11
CA ALA A 309 20.40 12.56 -1.48
C ALA A 309 19.02 13.17 -1.20
N SER A 310 18.08 13.04 -2.14
CA SER A 310 16.73 13.56 -2.00
C SER A 310 15.93 12.84 -0.90
N LEU A 311 16.04 11.50 -0.81
CA LEU A 311 15.36 10.71 0.23
C LEU A 311 15.98 10.91 1.61
N GLN A 312 17.31 11.08 1.70
CA GLN A 312 17.99 11.40 2.97
C GLN A 312 17.62 12.79 3.52
N ALA A 313 17.22 13.71 2.65
CA ALA A 313 16.71 15.02 3.07
C ALA A 313 15.27 14.97 3.60
N ASP A 314 14.54 13.89 3.37
CA ASP A 314 13.15 13.72 3.85
C ASP A 314 13.14 13.21 5.31
N ARG A 315 12.98 14.15 6.23
CA ARG A 315 12.97 13.89 7.70
C ARG A 315 11.86 12.92 8.15
N THR A 316 10.81 12.71 7.36
CA THR A 316 9.78 11.72 7.70
C THR A 316 10.35 10.31 7.66
N LEU A 317 11.25 10.05 6.72
CA LEU A 317 11.80 8.71 6.50
C LEU A 317 12.67 8.23 7.67
N ASP A 318 13.17 9.12 8.54
CA ASP A 318 13.89 8.74 9.75
C ASP A 318 12.99 8.06 10.79
N ARG A 319 11.68 8.27 10.70
CA ARG A 319 10.69 7.82 11.69
C ARG A 319 9.81 6.67 11.21
N VAL A 320 9.98 6.20 9.96
CA VAL A 320 9.19 5.09 9.41
C VAL A 320 9.86 3.74 9.65
N THR A 321 9.05 2.73 9.81
CA THR A 321 9.49 1.32 9.90
C THR A 321 9.46 0.63 8.55
N ASP A 322 8.62 1.14 7.65
CA ASP A 322 8.38 0.60 6.32
C ASP A 322 8.46 1.71 5.27
N LEU A 323 9.24 1.48 4.24
CA LEU A 323 9.29 2.32 3.05
C LEU A 323 8.44 1.68 1.94
N ALA A 324 7.64 2.45 1.23
CA ALA A 324 6.91 1.95 0.07
C ALA A 324 7.11 2.92 -1.11
N PHE A 325 7.80 2.46 -2.15
CA PHE A 325 8.15 3.30 -3.29
C PHE A 325 7.25 3.05 -4.49
N GLN A 326 6.55 4.09 -4.93
CA GLN A 326 5.77 4.09 -6.16
C GLN A 326 6.63 4.58 -7.31
N VAL A 327 6.99 3.66 -8.22
CA VAL A 327 7.82 3.97 -9.39
C VAL A 327 7.00 4.62 -10.51
N HIS A 328 5.70 4.31 -10.62
CA HIS A 328 4.80 4.83 -11.64
C HIS A 328 4.38 6.30 -11.47
N SER A 329 4.90 7.02 -10.51
CA SER A 329 4.50 8.41 -10.29
C SER A 329 4.88 9.34 -11.44
N VAL A 330 5.79 8.91 -12.32
CA VAL A 330 6.19 9.59 -13.55
C VAL A 330 5.79 8.81 -14.81
N ASP A 331 5.02 7.73 -14.66
CA ASP A 331 4.53 6.84 -15.73
C ASP A 331 5.62 6.40 -16.74
N PRO A 332 6.78 5.84 -16.29
CA PRO A 332 7.80 5.40 -17.20
C PRO A 332 7.38 4.08 -17.89
N PRO A 333 7.92 3.77 -19.08
CA PRO A 333 7.70 2.48 -19.71
C PRO A 333 8.16 1.31 -18.85
N HIS A 334 7.46 0.18 -18.92
CA HIS A 334 7.67 -1.01 -18.10
C HIS A 334 9.14 -1.45 -17.92
N PRO A 335 10.00 -1.50 -18.96
CA PRO A 335 11.41 -1.85 -18.77
C PRO A 335 12.15 -0.90 -17.79
N PHE A 336 11.81 0.38 -17.80
CA PHE A 336 12.38 1.36 -16.87
C PHE A 336 11.86 1.17 -15.44
N ILE A 337 10.63 0.67 -15.28
CA ILE A 337 10.09 0.32 -13.96
C ILE A 337 10.90 -0.84 -13.38
N LEU A 338 11.11 -1.91 -14.15
CA LEU A 338 11.91 -3.05 -13.71
C LEU A 338 13.35 -2.64 -13.38
N ARG A 339 13.97 -1.78 -14.22
CA ARG A 339 15.32 -1.27 -13.97
C ARG A 339 15.36 -0.37 -12.72
N SER A 340 14.35 0.45 -12.51
CA SER A 340 14.25 1.29 -11.31
C SER A 340 14.14 0.43 -10.03
N LEU A 341 13.38 -0.66 -10.05
CA LEU A 341 13.33 -1.61 -8.92
C LEU A 341 14.69 -2.22 -8.62
N GLU A 342 15.48 -2.56 -9.66
CA GLU A 342 16.85 -3.07 -9.50
C GLU A 342 17.76 -2.04 -8.82
N LEU A 343 17.78 -0.81 -9.34
CA LEU A 343 18.61 0.29 -8.80
C LEU A 343 18.19 0.64 -7.37
N ILE A 344 16.87 0.63 -7.08
CA ILE A 344 16.37 0.82 -5.73
C ILE A 344 16.92 -0.25 -4.79
N ALA A 345 16.84 -1.54 -5.17
CA ALA A 345 17.27 -2.63 -4.31
C ALA A 345 18.79 -2.67 -4.12
N GLN A 346 19.56 -2.36 -5.17
CA GLN A 346 21.02 -2.52 -5.19
C GLN A 346 21.78 -1.32 -4.64
N GLU A 347 21.25 -0.11 -4.83
CA GLU A 347 21.96 1.13 -4.51
C GLU A 347 21.21 2.02 -3.51
N VAL A 348 19.92 2.29 -3.76
CA VAL A 348 19.17 3.26 -2.94
C VAL A 348 18.84 2.69 -1.57
N ALA A 349 18.28 1.48 -1.50
CA ALA A 349 17.85 0.90 -0.22
C ALA A 349 19.02 0.67 0.75
N PRO A 350 20.18 0.14 0.33
CA PRO A 350 21.36 0.03 1.20
C PRO A 350 21.84 1.38 1.75
N ALA A 351 21.85 2.43 0.92
CA ALA A 351 22.23 3.78 1.34
C ALA A 351 21.27 4.40 2.38
N LEU A 352 20.02 3.91 2.43
CA LEU A 352 19.02 4.28 3.44
C LEU A 352 19.02 3.35 4.66
N GLY A 353 19.98 2.43 4.78
CA GLY A 353 20.04 1.45 5.88
C GLY A 353 18.99 0.34 5.77
N VAL A 354 18.47 0.08 4.57
CA VAL A 354 17.50 -1.00 4.31
C VAL A 354 18.22 -2.18 3.68
N HIS A 355 18.13 -3.35 4.29
CA HIS A 355 18.75 -4.56 3.78
C HIS A 355 17.79 -5.31 2.86
N CYS A 356 18.10 -5.35 1.57
CA CYS A 356 17.46 -6.23 0.61
C CYS A 356 18.32 -7.47 0.43
N PRO A 357 17.98 -8.63 1.02
CA PRO A 357 18.69 -9.85 0.71
C PRO A 357 18.32 -10.27 -0.71
N VAL A 358 19.17 -9.89 -1.66
CA VAL A 358 19.05 -10.38 -3.03
C VAL A 358 19.14 -11.91 -2.98
N LEU A 359 18.06 -12.55 -3.39
CA LEU A 359 18.07 -14.00 -3.53
C LEU A 359 19.04 -14.34 -4.65
N ARG A 360 20.15 -14.95 -4.30
CA ARG A 360 20.94 -15.66 -5.29
C ARG A 360 20.00 -16.65 -5.95
N ALA A 361 19.74 -16.45 -7.25
CA ALA A 361 19.04 -17.44 -8.05
C ALA A 361 19.65 -18.79 -7.72
N ALA A 362 18.82 -19.75 -7.31
CA ALA A 362 19.27 -21.13 -7.24
C ALA A 362 19.88 -21.42 -8.61
N ARG A 363 21.16 -21.72 -8.66
CA ARG A 363 21.80 -22.16 -9.90
C ARG A 363 21.06 -23.39 -10.37
N PRO A 364 20.73 -23.45 -11.69
CA PRO A 364 20.02 -24.59 -12.25
C PRO A 364 20.75 -25.91 -12.03
#